data_b24ac2084a9327b8a6cf247241244108
#
_entry.id   b24ac2084a9327b8a6cf247241244108
#
_cell.length_a   1.000
_cell.length_b   1.000
_cell.length_c   1.000
_cell.angle_alpha   90.00
_cell.angle_beta   90.00
_cell.angle_gamma   90.00
#
_symmetry.space_group_name_H-M   'P 1'
#
loop_
_entity.id
_entity.type
_entity.pdbx_description
1 polymer ?
#
loop_
_entity_poly.entity_id
_entity_poly.type
_entity_poly.pdbx_seq_one_letter_code
_entity_poly.pdbx_strand_id
1 'polypeptide(L)'
;SRMVGTPEPPSPYVLEHVFPLLTFKNPVELLPVPGTDRMLVVEVDGRILSFSQSGNPVKADVALDLRKSIEGATKSYGFVFHPDFENNRYCFISYIKKPGDPAGTSVSRFTVTSVDPLKIDASSERQIITWQSGGHNGGSLQFGPKDGLLYVSTGDAAPPFPPDPNGTGQDISD
;
A
#
# COMPACT_ATOMS: atom_id res chain seq x y z
N SER A 1 0.39 -42.85 9.43
CA SER A 1 0.10 -41.91 10.53
C SER A 1 -1.31 -41.39 10.36
N ARG A 2 -2.16 -41.63 11.34
CA ARG A 2 -3.50 -41.09 11.38
C ARG A 2 -3.37 -39.59 11.67
N MET A 3 -3.79 -38.74 10.75
CA MET A 3 -4.08 -37.36 11.09
C MET A 3 -5.18 -37.37 12.16
N VAL A 4 -4.83 -37.04 13.38
CA VAL A 4 -5.81 -36.78 14.44
C VAL A 4 -6.53 -35.50 14.01
N GLY A 5 -7.87 -35.55 13.99
CA GLY A 5 -8.71 -34.50 13.42
C GLY A 5 -8.31 -33.10 13.88
N THR A 6 -8.53 -32.14 13.00
CA THR A 6 -8.43 -30.73 13.32
C THR A 6 -9.23 -30.44 14.58
N PRO A 7 -8.71 -29.62 15.52
CA PRO A 7 -9.52 -29.14 16.63
C PRO A 7 -10.80 -28.52 16.08
N GLU A 8 -11.88 -28.65 16.84
CA GLU A 8 -13.15 -28.02 16.45
C GLU A 8 -12.91 -26.59 16.04
N PRO A 9 -13.49 -26.15 14.91
CA PRO A 9 -13.34 -24.76 14.49
C PRO A 9 -13.84 -23.86 15.63
N PRO A 10 -13.14 -22.73 15.88
CA PRO A 10 -13.64 -21.76 16.85
C PRO A 10 -15.05 -21.34 16.47
N SER A 11 -15.82 -20.87 17.45
CA SER A 11 -17.17 -20.34 17.22
C SER A 11 -17.21 -19.49 15.95
N PRO A 12 -18.22 -19.66 15.09
CA PRO A 12 -18.23 -18.99 13.79
C PRO A 12 -18.12 -17.48 13.96
N TYR A 13 -17.13 -16.88 13.31
CA TYR A 13 -17.01 -15.44 13.23
C TYR A 13 -18.15 -14.90 12.37
N VAL A 14 -18.69 -13.77 12.77
CA VAL A 14 -19.67 -13.01 11.98
C VAL A 14 -18.93 -11.84 11.31
N LEU A 15 -19.12 -11.70 10.02
CA LEU A 15 -18.64 -10.52 9.30
C LEU A 15 -19.63 -9.37 9.48
N GLU A 16 -19.13 -8.23 9.91
CA GLU A 16 -19.92 -7.01 10.05
C GLU A 16 -19.42 -5.96 9.06
N HIS A 17 -20.34 -5.31 8.37
CA HIS A 17 -20.03 -4.21 7.45
C HIS A 17 -19.92 -2.91 8.24
N VAL A 18 -18.73 -2.59 8.73
CA VAL A 18 -18.48 -1.46 9.65
C VAL A 18 -18.75 -0.10 9.01
N PHE A 19 -18.50 0.07 7.71
CA PHE A 19 -18.72 1.31 6.97
C PHE A 19 -19.65 1.10 5.77
N PRO A 20 -20.95 0.84 5.99
CA PRO A 20 -21.87 0.36 4.94
C PRO A 20 -22.16 1.39 3.84
N LEU A 21 -21.86 2.66 4.07
CA LEU A 21 -22.09 3.74 3.09
C LEU A 21 -20.86 4.11 2.27
N LEU A 22 -19.70 3.53 2.59
CA LEU A 22 -18.48 3.73 1.82
C LEU A 22 -18.34 2.64 0.75
N THR A 23 -17.86 3.05 -0.41
CA THR A 23 -17.51 2.14 -1.51
C THR A 23 -16.13 2.48 -2.03
N PHE A 24 -15.29 1.45 -2.17
CA PHE A 24 -13.93 1.55 -2.67
C PHE A 24 -13.76 0.68 -3.93
N LYS A 25 -12.88 1.12 -4.82
CA LYS A 25 -12.58 0.41 -6.06
C LYS A 25 -11.26 -0.37 -5.93
N ASN A 26 -11.35 -1.69 -5.84
CA ASN A 26 -10.18 -2.55 -5.67
C ASN A 26 -9.23 -2.06 -4.57
N PRO A 27 -9.69 -1.96 -3.31
CA PRO A 27 -8.84 -1.55 -2.20
C PRO A 27 -7.79 -2.63 -1.91
N VAL A 28 -6.55 -2.23 -1.66
CA VAL A 28 -5.42 -3.12 -1.37
C VAL A 28 -4.77 -2.86 -0.02
N GLU A 29 -5.02 -1.69 0.57
CA GLU A 29 -4.47 -1.33 1.88
C GLU A 29 -5.50 -0.54 2.67
N LEU A 30 -5.55 -0.77 3.99
CA LEU A 30 -6.36 -0.01 4.94
C LEU A 30 -5.52 0.23 6.20
N LEU A 31 -5.28 1.50 6.53
CA LEU A 31 -4.39 1.90 7.61
C LEU A 31 -5.01 3.03 8.46
N PRO A 32 -4.78 3.04 9.79
CA PRO A 32 -5.08 4.23 10.58
C PRO A 32 -4.11 5.37 10.22
N VAL A 33 -4.62 6.60 10.20
CA VAL A 33 -3.77 7.81 10.08
C VAL A 33 -3.29 8.18 11.49
N PRO A 34 -1.96 8.13 11.76
CA PRO A 34 -1.45 8.32 13.12
C PRO A 34 -1.86 9.65 13.73
N GLY A 35 -2.22 9.64 15.03
CA GLY A 35 -2.63 10.82 15.78
C GLY A 35 -4.00 11.40 15.40
N THR A 36 -4.84 10.65 14.66
CA THR A 36 -6.16 11.12 14.20
C THR A 36 -7.26 10.05 14.34
N ASP A 37 -8.50 10.47 14.10
CA ASP A 37 -9.67 9.59 13.95
C ASP A 37 -9.88 9.17 12.47
N ARG A 38 -8.85 9.10 11.67
CA ARG A 38 -9.03 8.80 10.24
C ARG A 38 -8.40 7.47 9.85
N MET A 39 -9.05 6.83 8.88
CA MET A 39 -8.50 5.70 8.13
C MET A 39 -8.06 6.15 6.75
N LEU A 40 -7.03 5.50 6.23
CA LEU A 40 -6.54 5.64 4.86
C LEU A 40 -6.82 4.36 4.10
N VAL A 41 -7.25 4.49 2.85
CA VAL A 41 -7.43 3.38 1.89
C VAL A 41 -6.60 3.64 0.65
N VAL A 42 -5.86 2.63 0.22
CA VAL A 42 -5.18 2.63 -1.09
C VAL A 42 -5.98 1.80 -2.07
N GLU A 43 -6.32 2.36 -3.21
CA GLU A 43 -6.91 1.65 -4.34
C GLU A 43 -5.84 1.31 -5.39
N VAL A 44 -5.93 0.13 -5.99
CA VAL A 44 -4.95 -0.34 -7.02
C VAL A 44 -4.74 0.68 -8.12
N ASP A 45 -5.77 1.41 -8.51
CA ASP A 45 -5.67 2.39 -9.59
C ASP A 45 -4.96 3.71 -9.20
N GLY A 46 -4.30 3.73 -8.04
CA GLY A 46 -3.43 4.82 -7.59
C GLY A 46 -4.15 5.94 -6.84
N ARG A 47 -5.41 5.75 -6.44
CA ARG A 47 -6.09 6.69 -5.55
C ARG A 47 -5.83 6.34 -4.09
N ILE A 48 -5.46 7.33 -3.32
CA ILE A 48 -5.31 7.26 -1.88
C ILE A 48 -6.42 8.10 -1.27
N LEU A 49 -7.25 7.45 -0.49
CA LEU A 49 -8.46 8.03 0.09
C LEU A 49 -8.34 8.06 1.62
N SER A 50 -9.08 8.94 2.28
CA SER A 50 -9.21 8.89 3.73
C SER A 50 -10.62 9.26 4.18
N PHE A 51 -11.03 8.71 5.33
CA PHE A 51 -12.34 8.97 5.93
C PHE A 51 -12.25 8.93 7.45
N SER A 52 -13.16 9.58 8.16
CA SER A 52 -13.27 9.50 9.63
C SER A 52 -13.80 8.12 10.04
N GLN A 53 -13.26 7.54 11.11
CA GLN A 53 -13.81 6.30 11.71
C GLN A 53 -15.08 6.57 12.50
N SER A 54 -15.25 7.79 13.00
CA SER A 54 -16.39 8.17 13.83
C SER A 54 -17.64 8.44 12.99
N GLY A 55 -18.78 8.08 13.54
CA GLY A 55 -20.08 8.24 12.89
C GLY A 55 -20.30 7.24 11.77
N ASN A 56 -21.15 7.58 10.82
CA ASN A 56 -21.40 6.82 9.61
C ASN A 56 -20.88 7.59 8.41
N PRO A 57 -19.57 7.50 8.08
CA PRO A 57 -19.03 8.23 6.96
C PRO A 57 -19.71 7.79 5.65
N VAL A 58 -20.17 8.80 4.89
CA VAL A 58 -20.84 8.60 3.59
C VAL A 58 -19.92 8.86 2.41
N LYS A 59 -18.73 9.38 2.67
CA LYS A 59 -17.76 9.78 1.65
C LYS A 59 -16.34 9.68 2.19
N ALA A 60 -15.43 9.22 1.34
CA ALA A 60 -14.00 9.33 1.56
C ALA A 60 -13.42 10.52 0.76
N ASP A 61 -12.50 11.24 1.38
CA ASP A 61 -11.77 12.33 0.75
C ASP A 61 -10.57 11.80 -0.03
N VAL A 62 -10.27 12.41 -1.17
CA VAL A 62 -9.04 12.09 -1.92
C VAL A 62 -7.86 12.78 -1.25
N ALA A 63 -6.93 11.99 -0.71
CA ALA A 63 -5.66 12.46 -0.15
C ALA A 63 -4.61 12.69 -1.25
N LEU A 64 -4.54 11.76 -2.23
CA LEU A 64 -3.68 11.85 -3.41
C LEU A 64 -4.28 10.98 -4.53
N ASP A 65 -4.23 11.46 -5.76
CA ASP A 65 -4.46 10.65 -6.97
C ASP A 65 -3.15 10.60 -7.75
N LEU A 66 -2.41 9.50 -7.63
CA LEU A 66 -1.08 9.34 -8.23
C LEU A 66 -1.12 9.52 -9.75
N ARG A 67 -2.14 9.00 -10.42
CA ARG A 67 -2.24 9.10 -11.89
C ARG A 67 -2.41 10.52 -12.41
N LYS A 68 -2.95 11.40 -11.58
CA LYS A 68 -3.12 12.81 -11.93
C LYS A 68 -1.93 13.66 -11.53
N SER A 69 -1.19 13.22 -10.53
CA SER A 69 -0.19 14.04 -9.85
C SER A 69 1.25 13.62 -10.15
N ILE A 70 1.48 12.35 -10.53
CA ILE A 70 2.80 11.82 -10.86
C ILE A 70 2.79 11.33 -12.31
N GLU A 71 3.65 11.86 -13.13
CA GLU A 71 3.73 11.50 -14.55
C GLU A 71 4.01 10.01 -14.73
N GLY A 72 3.17 9.35 -15.52
CA GLY A 72 3.26 7.95 -15.84
C GLY A 72 2.76 7.00 -14.74
N ALA A 73 2.38 7.46 -13.56
CA ALA A 73 1.86 6.59 -12.50
C ALA A 73 0.55 5.93 -12.94
N THR A 74 0.43 4.62 -12.70
CA THR A 74 -0.72 3.82 -13.15
C THR A 74 -1.41 3.05 -12.03
N LYS A 75 -0.64 2.49 -11.09
CA LYS A 75 -1.13 1.64 -10.00
C LYS A 75 -0.37 1.90 -8.71
N SER A 76 -0.97 1.55 -7.56
CA SER A 76 -0.32 1.55 -6.26
C SER A 76 -0.64 0.26 -5.51
N TYR A 77 0.33 -0.26 -4.73
CA TYR A 77 0.18 -1.51 -4.01
C TYR A 77 0.52 -1.43 -2.52
N GLY A 78 1.20 -0.40 -2.06
CA GLY A 78 1.53 -0.29 -0.66
C GLY A 78 1.69 1.14 -0.20
N PHE A 79 1.44 1.33 1.07
CA PHE A 79 1.52 2.61 1.76
C PHE A 79 1.98 2.37 3.21
N VAL A 80 2.84 3.23 3.72
CA VAL A 80 3.17 3.25 5.15
C VAL A 80 3.49 4.67 5.61
N PHE A 81 3.03 5.01 6.81
CA PHE A 81 3.48 6.23 7.48
C PHE A 81 4.86 5.99 8.12
N HIS A 82 5.68 7.02 8.17
CA HIS A 82 6.93 6.97 8.91
C HIS A 82 6.68 6.72 10.40
N PRO A 83 7.52 5.96 11.13
CA PRO A 83 7.33 5.73 12.57
C PRO A 83 7.24 7.03 13.40
N ASP A 84 7.96 8.06 12.99
CA ASP A 84 7.94 9.40 13.60
C ASP A 84 7.02 10.37 12.81
N PHE A 85 5.90 9.88 12.31
CA PHE A 85 4.99 10.65 11.45
C PHE A 85 4.46 11.92 12.10
N GLU A 86 4.19 11.89 13.38
CA GLU A 86 3.66 13.06 14.10
C GLU A 86 4.59 14.27 14.03
N ASN A 87 5.91 14.05 13.94
CA ASN A 87 6.90 15.11 13.84
C ASN A 87 7.28 15.44 12.39
N ASN A 88 7.49 14.42 11.54
CA ASN A 88 8.07 14.62 10.20
C ASN A 88 7.06 14.65 9.08
N ARG A 89 5.84 14.15 9.30
CA ARG A 89 4.75 14.09 8.30
C ARG A 89 5.09 13.30 7.04
N TYR A 90 6.02 12.34 7.12
CA TYR A 90 6.41 11.54 5.97
C TYR A 90 5.54 10.30 5.83
N CYS A 91 5.24 9.97 4.58
CA CYS A 91 4.68 8.67 4.18
C CYS A 91 5.45 8.13 2.98
N PHE A 92 5.35 6.83 2.78
CA PHE A 92 6.00 6.12 1.68
C PHE A 92 4.92 5.37 0.89
N ILE A 93 5.06 5.41 -0.43
CA ILE A 93 4.10 4.84 -1.36
C ILE A 93 4.86 4.02 -2.39
N SER A 94 4.42 2.77 -2.60
CA SER A 94 4.87 1.96 -3.73
C SER A 94 3.88 2.07 -4.88
N TYR A 95 4.37 2.32 -6.07
CA TYR A 95 3.54 2.50 -7.24
C TYR A 95 4.28 2.17 -8.54
N ILE A 96 3.50 1.93 -9.60
CA ILE A 96 4.02 1.63 -10.93
C ILE A 96 3.86 2.86 -11.81
N LYS A 97 4.97 3.32 -12.39
CA LYS A 97 4.98 4.37 -13.42
C LYS A 97 4.75 3.79 -14.81
N LYS A 98 5.50 2.76 -15.18
CA LYS A 98 5.50 2.24 -16.53
C LYS A 98 5.58 0.72 -16.50
N PRO A 99 4.50 0.01 -16.81
CA PRO A 99 4.52 -1.45 -16.86
C PRO A 99 5.57 -1.98 -17.85
N GLY A 100 6.31 -3.03 -17.44
CA GLY A 100 7.36 -3.66 -18.26
C GLY A 100 8.67 -2.89 -18.35
N ASP A 101 8.82 -1.79 -17.62
CA ASP A 101 10.06 -0.99 -17.58
C ASP A 101 11.01 -1.52 -16.49
N PRO A 102 12.34 -1.58 -16.75
CA PRO A 102 13.34 -1.98 -15.75
C PRO A 102 13.33 -1.14 -14.46
N ALA A 103 12.87 0.10 -14.53
CA ALA A 103 12.69 0.99 -13.38
C ALA A 103 11.22 1.41 -13.21
N GLY A 104 10.28 0.55 -13.62
CA GLY A 104 8.86 0.88 -13.70
C GLY A 104 8.12 0.86 -12.37
N THR A 105 8.60 0.13 -11.36
CA THR A 105 8.08 0.17 -10.00
C THR A 105 8.93 1.12 -9.16
N SER A 106 8.29 1.93 -8.33
CA SER A 106 8.96 2.92 -7.48
C SER A 106 8.45 2.86 -6.05
N VAL A 107 9.33 3.09 -5.09
CA VAL A 107 8.98 3.53 -3.74
C VAL A 107 9.45 4.95 -3.58
N SER A 108 8.51 5.84 -3.25
CA SER A 108 8.82 7.25 -3.02
C SER A 108 8.29 7.70 -1.66
N ARG A 109 9.04 8.62 -1.03
CA ARG A 109 8.60 9.36 0.15
C ARG A 109 7.84 10.61 -0.29
N PHE A 110 6.76 10.90 0.43
CA PHE A 110 5.97 12.13 0.28
C PHE A 110 5.78 12.81 1.63
N THR A 111 5.36 14.07 1.59
CA THR A 111 5.01 14.86 2.78
C THR A 111 3.49 14.99 2.87
N VAL A 112 2.93 14.73 4.05
CA VAL A 112 1.54 14.98 4.38
C VAL A 112 1.40 16.41 4.86
N THR A 113 0.59 17.22 4.18
CA THR A 113 0.38 18.65 4.48
C THR A 113 -0.82 18.92 5.38
N SER A 114 -1.77 17.98 5.44
CA SER A 114 -2.91 18.02 6.34
C SER A 114 -3.30 16.59 6.73
N VAL A 115 -3.76 16.41 7.96
CA VAL A 115 -4.24 15.11 8.45
C VAL A 115 -5.77 15.03 8.51
N ASP A 116 -6.47 16.18 8.52
CA ASP A 116 -7.95 16.23 8.50
C ASP A 116 -8.45 17.43 7.68
N PRO A 117 -8.98 17.19 6.46
CA PRO A 117 -8.87 15.95 5.70
C PRO A 117 -7.42 15.64 5.31
N LEU A 118 -7.09 14.35 5.19
CA LEU A 118 -5.73 13.94 4.81
C LEU A 118 -5.37 14.49 3.43
N LYS A 119 -4.19 15.13 3.32
CA LYS A 119 -3.63 15.65 2.06
C LYS A 119 -2.16 15.33 1.96
N ILE A 120 -1.76 14.78 0.82
CA ILE A 120 -0.38 14.41 0.50
C ILE A 120 0.08 15.31 -0.64
N ASP A 121 1.23 15.96 -0.44
CA ASP A 121 1.82 16.83 -1.46
C ASP A 121 2.60 16.01 -2.49
N ALA A 122 2.06 15.91 -3.69
CA ALA A 122 2.72 15.21 -4.81
C ALA A 122 4.07 15.85 -5.20
N SER A 123 4.21 17.18 -5.07
CA SER A 123 5.44 17.90 -5.42
C SER A 123 6.60 17.60 -4.46
N SER A 124 6.29 17.08 -3.28
CA SER A 124 7.27 16.68 -2.27
C SER A 124 7.92 15.32 -2.54
N GLU A 125 7.59 14.68 -3.66
CA GLU A 125 8.11 13.36 -4.02
C GLU A 125 9.64 13.29 -3.90
N ARG A 126 10.12 12.24 -3.22
CA ARG A 126 11.53 11.83 -3.20
C ARG A 126 11.59 10.34 -3.46
N GLN A 127 12.03 9.96 -4.65
CA GLN A 127 12.23 8.57 -5.02
C GLN A 127 13.32 7.94 -4.16
N ILE A 128 13.04 6.77 -3.56
CA ILE A 128 13.95 6.03 -2.69
C ILE A 128 14.61 4.89 -3.45
N ILE A 129 13.80 4.06 -4.13
CA ILE A 129 14.27 2.92 -4.88
C ILE A 129 13.33 2.63 -6.05
N THR A 130 13.87 2.02 -7.10
CA THR A 130 13.10 1.50 -8.24
C THR A 130 13.54 0.09 -8.58
N TRP A 131 12.64 -0.67 -9.18
CA TRP A 131 12.93 -1.97 -9.76
C TRP A 131 12.02 -2.27 -10.94
N GLN A 132 12.27 -3.39 -11.60
CA GLN A 132 11.50 -3.81 -12.77
C GLN A 132 10.02 -3.97 -12.41
N SER A 133 9.15 -3.45 -13.25
CA SER A 133 7.71 -3.69 -13.20
C SER A 133 7.30 -4.80 -14.17
N GLY A 134 6.24 -5.53 -13.82
CA GLY A 134 5.77 -6.63 -14.66
C GLY A 134 4.41 -7.15 -14.24
N GLY A 135 4.23 -8.46 -14.27
CA GLY A 135 2.99 -9.13 -13.82
C GLY A 135 2.85 -9.10 -12.30
N HIS A 136 3.84 -9.63 -11.60
CA HIS A 136 3.90 -9.66 -10.14
C HIS A 136 4.86 -8.57 -9.64
N ASN A 137 4.33 -7.48 -9.12
CA ASN A 137 5.16 -6.32 -8.74
C ASN A 137 5.50 -6.29 -7.24
N GLY A 138 4.71 -6.95 -6.38
CA GLY A 138 4.82 -6.80 -4.95
C GLY A 138 4.49 -5.37 -4.52
N GLY A 139 5.27 -4.79 -3.60
CA GLY A 139 5.18 -3.39 -3.20
C GLY A 139 4.55 -3.16 -1.85
N SER A 140 4.35 -4.19 -1.01
CA SER A 140 3.98 -3.99 0.38
C SER A 140 5.13 -3.34 1.13
N LEU A 141 4.81 -2.38 1.99
CA LEU A 141 5.76 -1.56 2.74
C LEU A 141 5.53 -1.72 4.24
N GLN A 142 6.62 -1.90 4.99
CA GLN A 142 6.55 -2.01 6.45
C GLN A 142 7.82 -1.45 7.10
N PHE A 143 7.68 -0.67 8.15
CA PHE A 143 8.83 -0.36 9.00
C PHE A 143 9.06 -1.46 10.02
N GLY A 144 10.32 -1.89 10.16
CA GLY A 144 10.74 -2.85 11.16
C GLY A 144 10.60 -2.25 12.58
N PRO A 145 9.86 -2.92 13.51
CA PRO A 145 9.58 -2.35 14.82
C PRO A 145 10.80 -2.29 15.76
N LYS A 146 11.88 -2.99 15.41
CA LYS A 146 13.11 -3.07 16.22
C LYS A 146 14.24 -2.21 15.69
N ASP A 147 14.35 -2.08 14.36
CA ASP A 147 15.47 -1.45 13.69
C ASP A 147 15.10 -0.16 12.96
N GLY A 148 13.79 0.10 12.76
CA GLY A 148 13.29 1.28 12.06
C GLY A 148 13.59 1.30 10.56
N LEU A 149 14.06 0.19 9.98
CA LEU A 149 14.31 0.09 8.55
C LEU A 149 13.02 -0.07 7.77
N LEU A 150 12.96 0.49 6.56
CA LEU A 150 11.86 0.28 5.63
C LEU A 150 12.05 -1.01 4.86
N TYR A 151 11.18 -1.98 5.10
CA TYR A 151 11.12 -3.24 4.37
C TYR A 151 10.16 -3.10 3.19
N VAL A 152 10.61 -3.59 2.04
CA VAL A 152 9.85 -3.56 0.79
C VAL A 152 9.75 -4.98 0.25
N SER A 153 8.54 -5.47 -0.03
CA SER A 153 8.38 -6.72 -0.77
C SER A 153 8.37 -6.46 -2.27
N THR A 154 9.02 -7.32 -3.03
CA THR A 154 8.96 -7.32 -4.49
C THR A 154 8.35 -8.62 -5.01
N GLY A 155 7.85 -8.62 -6.23
CA GLY A 155 7.54 -9.81 -7.00
C GLY A 155 8.61 -10.06 -8.06
N ASP A 156 8.49 -11.18 -8.76
CA ASP A 156 9.40 -11.59 -9.82
C ASP A 156 9.19 -10.84 -11.16
N ALA A 157 8.32 -9.86 -11.18
CA ALA A 157 7.87 -9.11 -12.37
C ALA A 157 7.33 -10.00 -13.52
N ALA A 158 7.25 -11.31 -13.35
CA ALA A 158 6.84 -12.26 -14.37
C ALA A 158 5.31 -12.39 -14.49
N PRO A 159 4.80 -12.96 -15.58
CA PRO A 159 3.44 -13.43 -15.66
C PRO A 159 3.26 -14.65 -14.73
N PRO A 160 2.01 -14.97 -14.32
CA PRO A 160 1.76 -16.07 -13.37
C PRO A 160 2.16 -17.46 -13.89
N PHE A 161 2.52 -17.59 -15.17
CA PHE A 161 2.89 -18.84 -15.78
C PHE A 161 3.99 -18.69 -16.86
N PRO A 162 5.09 -19.43 -16.77
CA PRO A 162 5.53 -20.25 -15.63
C PRO A 162 5.88 -19.38 -14.41
N PRO A 163 5.72 -19.90 -13.17
CA PRO A 163 6.12 -19.13 -12.00
C PRO A 163 7.66 -18.99 -11.98
N ASP A 164 8.11 -17.79 -11.61
CA ASP A 164 9.52 -17.43 -11.49
C ASP A 164 10.40 -17.95 -12.67
N PRO A 165 10.11 -17.54 -13.93
CA PRO A 165 10.78 -18.09 -15.11
C PRO A 165 12.28 -17.75 -15.16
N ASN A 166 12.72 -16.78 -14.39
CA ASN A 166 14.10 -16.32 -14.32
C ASN A 166 14.86 -16.87 -13.08
N GLY A 167 14.14 -17.56 -12.16
CA GLY A 167 14.74 -18.11 -10.94
C GLY A 167 15.19 -17.06 -9.92
N THR A 168 14.57 -15.88 -9.94
CA THR A 168 14.98 -14.71 -9.12
C THR A 168 14.39 -14.72 -7.71
N GLY A 169 13.38 -15.55 -7.43
CA GLY A 169 12.67 -15.54 -6.15
C GLY A 169 13.51 -15.86 -4.92
N GLN A 170 14.69 -16.42 -5.08
CA GLN A 170 15.66 -16.68 -4.01
C GLN A 170 17.05 -16.09 -4.30
N ASP A 171 17.19 -15.36 -5.40
CA ASP A 171 18.45 -14.71 -5.75
C ASP A 171 18.58 -13.38 -5.03
N ILE A 172 19.62 -13.25 -4.21
CA ILE A 172 19.91 -12.03 -3.43
C ILE A 172 20.93 -11.13 -4.13
N SER A 173 21.34 -11.46 -5.34
CA SER A 173 22.31 -10.70 -6.14
C SER A 173 21.63 -9.70 -7.11
N ASP A 174 20.32 -9.78 -7.24
CA ASP A 174 19.51 -8.90 -8.09
C ASP A 174 19.07 -7.60 -7.38
#